data_03febd04d4914286f35c6dc440801464
#
_entry.id   03febd04d4914286f35c6dc440801464
#
_cell.length_a   1.000
_cell.length_b   1.000
_cell.length_c   1.000
_cell.angle_alpha   90.00
_cell.angle_beta   90.00
_cell.angle_gamma   90.00
#
_symmetry.space_group_name_H-M   'P 1'
#
loop_
_entity.id
_entity.type
_entity.pdbx_description
1 polymer ?
#
loop_
_entity_poly.entity_id
_entity_poly.type
_entity_poly.pdbx_seq_one_letter_code
_entity_poly.pdbx_strand_id
1 'polypeptide(L)'
;MEIAIAQSGTPEYHEARTFAQHSYWKAYGAMTAPSPDRFVTVREASGGPIAACAGLTGPGSQGFFSENYLGAPVERVLTSVVEAAPERDEIVEVGPLAGSGGAGGELIRLLPIIAWCQGKRFILATVTDKVERSMAGAGVPFLPLRPATTHWMDEVTRANWGTYYDSSPTTGVVPLDSIGRLINSLTGRYNFVELAVRTLVGTAQEVSGAHA
;
A
#
# COMPACT_ATOMS: atom_id res chain seq x y z
N MET A 1 -3.43 -20.20 -3.29
CA MET A 1 -3.53 -18.79 -2.92
C MET A 1 -3.76 -17.98 -4.18
N GLU A 2 -4.72 -17.10 -4.15
CA GLU A 2 -5.06 -16.18 -5.26
C GLU A 2 -4.84 -14.75 -4.78
N ILE A 3 -4.25 -13.92 -5.66
CA ILE A 3 -4.00 -12.50 -5.39
C ILE A 3 -4.62 -11.72 -6.52
N ALA A 4 -5.41 -10.70 -6.17
CA ALA A 4 -6.12 -9.87 -7.13
C ALA A 4 -6.02 -8.38 -6.75
N ILE A 5 -6.23 -7.51 -7.73
CA ILE A 5 -6.35 -6.07 -7.52
C ILE A 5 -7.80 -5.67 -7.78
N ALA A 6 -8.51 -5.31 -6.73
CA ALA A 6 -9.89 -4.85 -6.77
C ALA A 6 -9.94 -3.34 -6.99
N GLN A 7 -10.60 -2.91 -8.06
CA GLN A 7 -10.79 -1.50 -8.41
C GLN A 7 -11.96 -0.91 -7.64
N SER A 8 -11.89 0.39 -7.34
CA SER A 8 -13.01 1.12 -6.72
C SER A 8 -14.30 0.93 -7.53
N GLY A 9 -15.41 0.72 -6.82
CA GLY A 9 -16.73 0.47 -7.42
C GLY A 9 -17.03 -0.99 -7.76
N THR A 10 -16.07 -1.92 -7.63
CA THR A 10 -16.32 -3.36 -7.85
C THR A 10 -16.83 -4.05 -6.58
N PRO A 11 -17.55 -5.17 -6.70
CA PRO A 11 -17.97 -5.99 -5.55
C PRO A 11 -16.79 -6.43 -4.68
N GLU A 12 -15.67 -6.82 -5.31
CA GLU A 12 -14.44 -7.25 -4.65
C GLU A 12 -13.81 -6.12 -3.82
N TYR A 13 -13.88 -4.88 -4.31
CA TYR A 13 -13.44 -3.71 -3.54
C TYR A 13 -14.29 -3.52 -2.28
N HIS A 14 -15.60 -3.64 -2.39
CA HIS A 14 -16.50 -3.52 -1.24
C HIS A 14 -16.29 -4.64 -0.22
N GLU A 15 -16.04 -5.86 -0.67
CA GLU A 15 -15.69 -6.99 0.19
C GLU A 15 -14.37 -6.71 0.94
N ALA A 16 -13.32 -6.27 0.23
CA ALA A 16 -12.03 -5.92 0.81
C ALA A 16 -12.13 -4.78 1.83
N ARG A 17 -12.90 -3.75 1.50
CA ARG A 17 -13.17 -2.64 2.41
C ARG A 17 -13.85 -3.10 3.70
N THR A 18 -14.87 -3.94 3.57
CA THR A 18 -15.60 -4.51 4.73
C THR A 18 -14.68 -5.39 5.58
N PHE A 19 -13.84 -6.21 4.93
CA PHE A 19 -12.83 -7.03 5.62
C PHE A 19 -11.83 -6.16 6.41
N ALA A 20 -11.32 -5.09 5.80
CA ALA A 20 -10.42 -4.15 6.45
C ALA A 20 -11.08 -3.47 7.65
N GLN A 21 -12.29 -2.93 7.48
CA GLN A 21 -13.06 -2.30 8.56
C GLN A 21 -13.28 -3.25 9.75
N HIS A 22 -13.73 -4.48 9.46
CA HIS A 22 -13.95 -5.49 10.51
C HIS A 22 -12.63 -5.85 11.21
N SER A 23 -11.53 -5.97 10.48
CA SER A 23 -10.22 -6.29 11.05
C SER A 23 -9.72 -5.19 11.99
N TYR A 24 -9.87 -3.91 11.61
CA TYR A 24 -9.48 -2.77 12.45
C TYR A 24 -10.40 -2.63 13.67
N TRP A 25 -11.71 -2.84 13.49
CA TRP A 25 -12.64 -2.86 14.61
C TRP A 25 -12.28 -3.97 15.61
N LYS A 26 -12.02 -5.18 15.15
CA LYS A 26 -11.65 -6.32 16.00
C LYS A 26 -10.32 -6.12 16.72
N ALA A 27 -9.34 -5.52 16.06
CA ALA A 27 -7.99 -5.36 16.62
C ALA A 27 -7.89 -4.15 17.55
N TYR A 28 -8.58 -3.05 17.25
CA TYR A 28 -8.37 -1.76 17.89
C TYR A 28 -9.66 -1.09 18.37
N GLY A 29 -10.83 -1.65 18.13
CA GLY A 29 -12.12 -0.95 18.32
C GLY A 29 -12.30 0.21 17.33
N ALA A 30 -11.51 0.26 16.27
CA ALA A 30 -11.49 1.38 15.34
C ALA A 30 -12.67 1.33 14.35
N MET A 31 -13.38 2.44 14.22
CA MET A 31 -14.52 2.65 13.29
C MET A 31 -14.06 3.47 12.08
N THR A 32 -13.04 2.97 11.36
CA THR A 32 -12.50 3.64 10.19
C THR A 32 -13.33 3.34 8.93
N ALA A 33 -13.31 4.27 7.98
CA ALA A 33 -13.96 4.12 6.68
C ALA A 33 -12.92 4.29 5.54
N PRO A 34 -11.98 3.33 5.38
CA PRO A 34 -10.93 3.48 4.38
C PRO A 34 -11.51 3.53 2.97
N SER A 35 -10.90 4.36 2.13
CA SER A 35 -11.31 4.56 0.75
C SER A 35 -10.09 4.71 -0.17
N PRO A 36 -9.21 3.69 -0.24
CA PRO A 36 -8.09 3.72 -1.16
C PRO A 36 -8.58 3.62 -2.61
N ASP A 37 -7.73 3.94 -3.58
CA ASP A 37 -8.09 3.83 -5.00
C ASP A 37 -8.34 2.36 -5.40
N ARG A 38 -7.59 1.45 -4.81
CA ARG A 38 -7.64 -0.01 -5.09
C ARG A 38 -7.32 -0.79 -3.83
N PHE A 39 -7.77 -2.04 -3.80
CA PHE A 39 -7.28 -3.03 -2.83
C PHE A 39 -6.49 -4.14 -3.53
N VAL A 40 -5.37 -4.52 -2.96
CA VAL A 40 -4.76 -5.84 -3.21
C VAL A 40 -5.40 -6.80 -2.23
N THR A 41 -5.93 -7.91 -2.72
CA THR A 41 -6.59 -8.94 -1.92
C THR A 41 -5.86 -10.26 -2.02
N VAL A 42 -5.89 -11.03 -0.94
CA VAL A 42 -5.36 -12.40 -0.89
C VAL A 42 -6.48 -13.32 -0.43
N ARG A 43 -6.69 -14.42 -1.18
CA ARG A 43 -7.59 -15.51 -0.84
C ARG A 43 -6.77 -16.80 -0.76
N GLU A 44 -7.05 -17.66 0.21
CA GLU A 44 -6.34 -18.95 0.35
C GLU A 44 -6.70 -19.93 -0.77
N ALA A 45 -7.94 -19.84 -1.26
CA ALA A 45 -8.42 -20.60 -2.41
C ALA A 45 -9.14 -19.67 -3.39
N SER A 46 -9.16 -20.03 -4.66
CA SER A 46 -9.88 -19.27 -5.69
C SER A 46 -11.38 -19.17 -5.35
N GLY A 47 -11.93 -17.96 -5.39
CA GLY A 47 -13.31 -17.69 -5.02
C GLY A 47 -13.64 -17.83 -3.52
N GLY A 48 -12.65 -18.16 -2.67
CA GLY A 48 -12.81 -18.22 -1.23
C GLY A 48 -12.90 -16.82 -0.59
N PRO A 49 -13.12 -16.73 0.74
CA PRO A 49 -13.15 -15.44 1.44
C PRO A 49 -11.79 -14.74 1.41
N ILE A 50 -11.80 -13.42 1.53
CA ILE A 50 -10.57 -12.63 1.68
C ILE A 50 -9.90 -13.00 3.01
N ALA A 51 -8.62 -13.36 2.94
CA ALA A 51 -7.77 -13.68 4.10
C ALA A 51 -6.82 -12.52 4.46
N ALA A 52 -6.47 -11.68 3.48
CA ALA A 52 -5.74 -10.43 3.71
C ALA A 52 -6.06 -9.40 2.63
N CYS A 53 -5.94 -8.13 2.96
CA CYS A 53 -6.01 -7.04 1.99
C CYS A 53 -5.13 -5.86 2.37
N ALA A 54 -4.73 -5.09 1.35
CA ALA A 54 -4.05 -3.81 1.52
C ALA A 54 -4.63 -2.78 0.56
N GLY A 55 -4.95 -1.59 1.07
CA GLY A 55 -5.34 -0.46 0.24
C GLY A 55 -4.12 0.15 -0.44
N LEU A 56 -4.29 0.58 -1.69
CA LEU A 56 -3.32 1.35 -2.46
C LEU A 56 -3.93 2.68 -2.83
N THR A 57 -3.29 3.79 -2.43
CA THR A 57 -3.69 5.15 -2.76
C THR A 57 -2.58 5.84 -3.53
N GLY A 58 -2.89 6.33 -4.72
CA GLY A 58 -1.97 7.11 -5.55
C GLY A 58 -1.95 8.59 -5.16
N PRO A 59 -1.14 9.40 -5.84
CA PRO A 59 -1.01 10.83 -5.60
C PRO A 59 -2.26 11.58 -6.08
N GLY A 60 -3.29 11.62 -5.23
CA GLY A 60 -4.52 12.38 -5.50
C GLY A 60 -4.40 13.86 -5.13
N SER A 61 -5.44 14.65 -5.45
CA SER A 61 -5.51 16.07 -5.11
C SER A 61 -5.55 16.35 -3.60
N GLN A 62 -5.91 15.36 -2.79
CA GLN A 62 -6.00 15.50 -1.33
C GLN A 62 -4.71 15.08 -0.58
N GLY A 63 -3.68 14.65 -1.31
CA GLY A 63 -2.44 14.16 -0.73
C GLY A 63 -2.55 12.74 -0.16
N PHE A 64 -1.46 12.28 0.45
CA PHE A 64 -1.44 11.01 1.17
C PHE A 64 -1.87 11.22 2.63
N PHE A 65 -2.63 10.28 3.17
CA PHE A 65 -3.09 10.37 4.56
C PHE A 65 -1.93 10.47 5.55
N SER A 66 -0.86 9.72 5.32
CA SER A 66 0.32 9.70 6.19
C SER A 66 1.09 11.03 6.20
N GLU A 67 0.88 11.94 5.26
CA GLU A 67 1.49 13.27 5.27
C GLU A 67 1.02 14.13 6.44
N ASN A 68 -0.17 13.85 6.99
CA ASN A 68 -0.63 14.49 8.22
C ASN A 68 0.32 14.24 9.41
N TYR A 69 0.99 13.08 9.44
CA TYR A 69 1.99 12.79 10.47
C TYR A 69 3.35 13.42 10.15
N LEU A 70 3.68 13.52 8.86
CA LEU A 70 4.95 14.10 8.42
C LEU A 70 4.95 15.64 8.56
N GLY A 71 3.78 16.27 8.45
CA GLY A 71 3.63 17.73 8.45
C GLY A 71 4.16 18.41 7.18
N ALA A 72 4.44 17.62 6.13
CA ALA A 72 4.91 18.09 4.83
C ALA A 72 4.67 17.01 3.77
N PRO A 73 4.66 17.36 2.47
CA PRO A 73 4.67 16.40 1.37
C PRO A 73 5.83 15.41 1.50
N VAL A 74 5.56 14.13 1.31
CA VAL A 74 6.52 13.04 1.56
C VAL A 74 7.76 13.15 0.68
N GLU A 75 7.63 13.57 -0.58
CA GLU A 75 8.75 13.78 -1.49
C GLU A 75 9.72 14.83 -0.96
N ARG A 76 9.21 15.87 -0.28
CA ARG A 76 10.05 16.89 0.38
C ARG A 76 10.77 16.32 1.60
N VAL A 77 10.11 15.48 2.39
CA VAL A 77 10.75 14.81 3.53
C VAL A 77 11.87 13.89 3.05
N LEU A 78 11.64 13.20 1.95
CA LEU A 78 12.61 12.24 1.38
C LEU A 78 13.87 12.91 0.84
N THR A 79 13.85 14.18 0.42
CA THR A 79 15.06 14.88 -0.05
C THR A 79 16.21 14.87 0.94
N SER A 80 15.95 14.72 2.23
CA SER A 80 16.96 14.69 3.29
C SER A 80 17.42 13.28 3.68
N VAL A 81 16.78 12.23 3.14
CA VAL A 81 17.03 10.85 3.59
C VAL A 81 17.37 9.88 2.46
N VAL A 82 17.17 10.28 1.20
CA VAL A 82 17.53 9.48 0.02
C VAL A 82 18.37 10.31 -0.95
N GLU A 83 19.23 9.65 -1.75
CA GLU A 83 20.11 10.33 -2.70
C GLU A 83 19.35 11.06 -3.82
N ALA A 84 18.25 10.44 -4.31
CA ALA A 84 17.40 11.01 -5.34
C ALA A 84 15.94 10.99 -4.87
N ALA A 85 15.42 12.16 -4.52
CA ALA A 85 14.03 12.32 -4.14
C ALA A 85 13.13 11.84 -5.28
N PRO A 86 12.03 11.11 -4.95
CA PRO A 86 11.08 10.69 -5.97
C PRO A 86 10.21 11.86 -6.42
N GLU A 87 9.70 11.76 -7.64
CA GLU A 87 8.52 12.50 -8.03
C GLU A 87 7.29 11.94 -7.32
N ARG A 88 6.26 12.77 -7.15
CA ARG A 88 5.08 12.39 -6.38
C ARG A 88 4.34 11.18 -6.95
N ASP A 89 4.29 11.02 -8.27
CA ASP A 89 3.66 9.89 -8.95
C ASP A 89 4.46 8.58 -8.84
N GLU A 90 5.73 8.65 -8.41
CA GLU A 90 6.55 7.49 -8.10
C GLU A 90 6.30 6.91 -6.69
N ILE A 91 5.36 7.51 -5.92
CA ILE A 91 4.99 7.09 -4.59
C ILE A 91 3.59 6.48 -4.61
N VAL A 92 3.36 5.46 -3.79
CA VAL A 92 2.04 4.92 -3.47
C VAL A 92 1.91 4.78 -1.97
N GLU A 93 0.78 5.21 -1.40
CA GLU A 93 0.49 4.95 0.01
C GLU A 93 -0.19 3.58 0.16
N VAL A 94 0.30 2.78 1.11
CA VAL A 94 -0.28 1.50 1.50
C VAL A 94 -1.00 1.65 2.84
N GLY A 95 -2.30 1.49 2.80
CA GLY A 95 -3.18 1.49 3.97
C GLY A 95 -4.66 1.53 3.57
N PRO A 96 -5.54 0.82 4.30
CA PRO A 96 -5.26 -0.08 5.44
C PRO A 96 -4.55 -1.37 5.02
N LEU A 97 -3.82 -1.98 5.97
CA LEU A 97 -3.27 -3.33 5.84
C LEU A 97 -3.94 -4.23 6.86
N ALA A 98 -4.61 -5.27 6.41
CA ALA A 98 -5.31 -6.22 7.26
C ALA A 98 -5.06 -7.66 6.78
N GLY A 99 -4.96 -8.61 7.72
CA GLY A 99 -4.76 -10.00 7.36
C GLY A 99 -4.88 -10.93 8.56
N SER A 100 -5.19 -12.19 8.26
CA SER A 100 -5.25 -13.29 9.23
C SER A 100 -4.28 -14.41 8.82
N GLY A 101 -3.75 -15.14 9.80
CA GLY A 101 -2.84 -16.25 9.55
C GLY A 101 -1.60 -15.86 8.73
N GLY A 102 -1.17 -16.73 7.82
CA GLY A 102 -0.02 -16.52 6.93
C GLY A 102 -0.27 -15.55 5.76
N ALA A 103 -1.55 -15.32 5.40
CA ALA A 103 -1.91 -14.51 4.23
C ALA A 103 -1.42 -13.05 4.35
N GLY A 104 -1.43 -12.48 5.56
CA GLY A 104 -0.89 -11.14 5.82
C GLY A 104 0.62 -11.04 5.54
N GLY A 105 1.38 -12.07 5.93
CA GLY A 105 2.82 -12.15 5.65
C GLY A 105 3.13 -12.27 4.16
N GLU A 106 2.34 -13.06 3.43
CA GLU A 106 2.48 -13.17 1.99
C GLU A 106 2.14 -11.86 1.28
N LEU A 107 1.08 -11.17 1.72
CA LEU A 107 0.72 -9.86 1.18
C LEU A 107 1.86 -8.84 1.39
N ILE A 108 2.46 -8.79 2.59
CA ILE A 108 3.60 -7.90 2.89
C ILE A 108 4.77 -8.16 1.94
N ARG A 109 5.06 -9.42 1.59
CA ARG A 109 6.14 -9.76 0.64
C ARG A 109 5.84 -9.32 -0.78
N LEU A 110 4.59 -9.34 -1.19
CA LEU A 110 4.18 -9.09 -2.57
C LEU A 110 3.89 -7.62 -2.86
N LEU A 111 3.49 -6.84 -1.85
CA LEU A 111 3.19 -5.42 -2.02
C LEU A 111 4.34 -4.62 -2.69
N PRO A 112 5.62 -4.79 -2.31
CA PRO A 112 6.73 -4.12 -2.99
C PRO A 112 6.83 -4.46 -4.47
N ILE A 113 6.61 -5.73 -4.83
CA ILE A 113 6.66 -6.18 -6.23
C ILE A 113 5.50 -5.57 -7.02
N ILE A 114 4.29 -5.59 -6.44
CA ILE A 114 3.09 -5.01 -7.06
C ILE A 114 3.27 -3.51 -7.29
N ALA A 115 3.79 -2.79 -6.30
CA ALA A 115 4.05 -1.35 -6.41
C ALA A 115 5.12 -1.07 -7.47
N TRP A 116 6.22 -1.82 -7.48
CA TRP A 116 7.29 -1.69 -8.48
C TRP A 116 6.78 -1.95 -9.90
N CYS A 117 5.97 -2.98 -10.11
CA CYS A 117 5.32 -3.27 -11.40
C CYS A 117 4.38 -2.13 -11.87
N GLN A 118 3.94 -1.27 -10.96
CA GLN A 118 3.14 -0.08 -11.26
C GLN A 118 4.01 1.19 -11.45
N GLY A 119 5.33 1.03 -11.58
CA GLY A 119 6.27 2.13 -11.79
C GLY A 119 6.56 2.94 -10.52
N LYS A 120 6.26 2.39 -9.33
CA LYS A 120 6.54 3.09 -8.08
C LYS A 120 7.99 2.86 -7.65
N ARG A 121 8.58 3.88 -7.01
CA ARG A 121 9.91 3.82 -6.39
C ARG A 121 9.82 3.71 -4.87
N PHE A 122 8.72 4.18 -4.28
CA PHE A 122 8.52 4.16 -2.83
C PHE A 122 7.09 3.72 -2.48
N ILE A 123 6.97 2.94 -1.41
CA ILE A 123 5.72 2.75 -0.70
C ILE A 123 5.77 3.62 0.55
N LEU A 124 4.80 4.52 0.72
CA LEU A 124 4.55 5.23 1.97
C LEU A 124 3.60 4.40 2.82
N ALA A 125 3.90 4.22 4.10
CA ALA A 125 3.01 3.49 5.00
C ALA A 125 3.15 3.97 6.44
N THR A 126 2.06 3.86 7.20
CA THR A 126 2.07 3.99 8.67
C THR A 126 1.82 2.63 9.27
N VAL A 127 2.80 2.11 10.00
CA VAL A 127 2.84 0.74 10.46
C VAL A 127 3.03 0.66 11.99
N THR A 128 2.43 -0.36 12.60
CA THR A 128 2.68 -0.71 13.99
C THR A 128 3.96 -1.54 14.11
N ASP A 129 4.55 -1.62 15.29
CA ASP A 129 5.72 -2.47 15.58
C ASP A 129 5.54 -3.92 15.12
N LYS A 130 4.31 -4.44 15.22
CA LYS A 130 3.99 -5.81 14.77
C LYS A 130 4.14 -5.94 13.26
N VAL A 131 3.66 -4.96 12.50
CA VAL A 131 3.76 -4.95 11.03
C VAL A 131 5.21 -4.76 10.63
N GLU A 132 5.94 -3.84 11.27
CA GLU A 132 7.36 -3.61 11.00
C GLU A 132 8.20 -4.88 11.21
N ARG A 133 7.99 -5.61 12.32
CA ARG A 133 8.64 -6.93 12.53
C ARG A 133 8.27 -7.94 11.44
N SER A 134 7.03 -7.92 10.97
CA SER A 134 6.61 -8.81 9.87
C SER A 134 7.29 -8.43 8.55
N MET A 135 7.47 -7.13 8.28
CA MET A 135 8.22 -6.63 7.12
C MET A 135 9.69 -7.06 7.19
N ALA A 136 10.34 -6.89 8.34
CA ALA A 136 11.72 -7.33 8.57
C ALA A 136 11.88 -8.84 8.33
N GLY A 137 10.97 -9.66 8.88
CA GLY A 137 10.94 -11.11 8.66
C GLY A 137 10.65 -11.52 7.22
N ALA A 138 10.01 -10.65 6.45
CA ALA A 138 9.75 -10.83 5.03
C ALA A 138 10.90 -10.35 4.12
N GLY A 139 11.93 -9.71 4.68
CA GLY A 139 13.03 -9.08 3.94
C GLY A 139 12.62 -7.77 3.25
N VAL A 140 11.53 -7.15 3.69
CA VAL A 140 11.05 -5.85 3.17
C VAL A 140 11.70 -4.75 4.01
N PRO A 141 12.57 -3.90 3.43
CA PRO A 141 13.19 -2.81 4.16
C PRO A 141 12.16 -1.72 4.48
N PHE A 142 12.17 -1.24 5.70
CA PHE A 142 11.35 -0.10 6.12
C PHE A 142 12.25 1.00 6.65
N LEU A 143 12.13 2.20 6.09
CA LEU A 143 12.85 3.38 6.52
C LEU A 143 11.88 4.26 7.34
N PRO A 144 11.99 4.27 8.68
CA PRO A 144 11.12 5.08 9.52
C PRO A 144 11.44 6.57 9.34
N LEU A 145 10.40 7.39 9.24
CA LEU A 145 10.53 8.84 9.07
C LEU A 145 10.06 9.60 10.31
N ARG A 146 8.87 9.28 10.83
CA ARG A 146 8.27 9.99 11.97
C ARG A 146 7.24 9.13 12.70
N PRO A 147 7.16 9.21 14.05
CA PRO A 147 6.04 8.65 14.79
C PRO A 147 4.71 9.23 14.33
N ALA A 148 3.69 8.37 14.18
CA ALA A 148 2.36 8.79 13.84
C ALA A 148 1.61 9.24 15.11
N THR A 149 1.28 10.52 15.21
CA THR A 149 0.62 11.11 16.36
C THR A 149 -0.74 11.67 16.01
N THR A 150 -1.61 11.82 16.98
CA THR A 150 -3.02 12.24 16.80
C THR A 150 -3.25 13.74 16.99
N HIS A 151 -2.21 14.55 17.20
CA HIS A 151 -2.35 15.97 17.56
C HIS A 151 -3.02 16.84 16.48
N TRP A 152 -3.02 16.39 15.23
CA TRP A 152 -3.70 17.04 14.09
C TRP A 152 -5.18 16.64 13.96
N MET A 153 -5.63 15.62 14.71
CA MET A 153 -7.01 15.10 14.66
C MET A 153 -7.90 15.85 15.64
N ASP A 154 -9.13 16.11 15.24
CA ASP A 154 -10.20 16.46 16.17
C ASP A 154 -10.54 15.28 17.09
N GLU A 155 -11.32 15.54 18.15
CA GLU A 155 -11.65 14.55 19.17
C GLU A 155 -12.47 13.37 18.59
N VAL A 156 -13.40 13.65 17.69
CA VAL A 156 -14.26 12.63 17.06
C VAL A 156 -13.43 11.72 16.16
N THR A 157 -12.59 12.31 15.31
CA THR A 157 -11.69 11.54 14.45
C THR A 157 -10.75 10.66 15.26
N ARG A 158 -10.18 11.20 16.36
CA ARG A 158 -9.31 10.43 17.26
C ARG A 158 -10.05 9.27 17.90
N ALA A 159 -11.26 9.49 18.40
CA ALA A 159 -12.09 8.44 19.02
C ALA A 159 -12.39 7.29 18.04
N ASN A 160 -12.58 7.60 16.75
CA ASN A 160 -12.83 6.58 15.72
C ASN A 160 -11.65 5.64 15.47
N TRP A 161 -10.43 5.97 15.90
CA TRP A 161 -9.26 5.09 15.79
C TRP A 161 -9.11 4.11 16.96
N GLY A 162 -9.96 4.21 18.00
CA GLY A 162 -9.89 3.35 19.17
C GLY A 162 -8.49 3.31 19.78
N THR A 163 -7.95 2.12 19.97
CA THR A 163 -6.61 1.90 20.57
C THR A 163 -5.47 1.77 19.55
N TYR A 164 -5.70 2.11 18.26
CA TYR A 164 -4.68 1.95 17.21
C TYR A 164 -3.37 2.68 17.56
N TYR A 165 -3.46 3.91 18.08
CA TYR A 165 -2.28 4.73 18.41
C TYR A 165 -1.57 4.31 19.71
N ASP A 166 -2.19 3.46 20.54
CA ASP A 166 -1.53 2.87 21.72
C ASP A 166 -0.39 1.94 21.31
N SER A 167 -0.40 1.45 20.06
CA SER A 167 0.68 0.65 19.46
C SER A 167 1.86 1.48 18.93
N SER A 168 1.86 2.79 19.18
CA SER A 168 2.93 3.73 18.74
C SER A 168 3.31 3.57 17.27
N PRO A 169 2.37 3.69 16.32
CA PRO A 169 2.65 3.46 14.92
C PRO A 169 3.65 4.49 14.36
N THR A 170 4.46 4.05 13.41
CA THR A 170 5.48 4.87 12.74
C THR A 170 5.16 5.02 11.25
N THR A 171 5.24 6.25 10.76
CA THR A 171 5.17 6.56 9.34
C THR A 171 6.57 6.47 8.74
N GLY A 172 6.67 5.79 7.61
CA GLY A 172 7.93 5.62 6.90
C GLY A 172 7.72 5.14 5.47
N VAL A 173 8.80 4.81 4.80
CA VAL A 173 8.76 4.35 3.42
C VAL A 173 9.47 3.02 3.23
N VAL A 174 9.05 2.27 2.22
CA VAL A 174 9.76 1.12 1.66
C VAL A 174 10.39 1.58 0.36
N PRO A 175 11.72 1.72 0.28
CA PRO A 175 12.41 1.99 -0.98
C PRO A 175 12.41 0.73 -1.86
N LEU A 176 12.10 0.89 -3.14
CA LEU A 176 11.98 -0.22 -4.10
C LEU A 176 13.20 -0.36 -5.03
N ASP A 177 14.25 0.41 -4.81
CA ASP A 177 15.51 0.34 -5.54
C ASP A 177 16.22 -1.02 -5.39
N SER A 178 16.05 -1.66 -4.24
CA SER A 178 16.62 -2.99 -3.94
C SER A 178 15.66 -4.16 -4.20
N ILE A 179 14.57 -3.93 -4.94
CA ILE A 179 13.52 -4.93 -5.20
C ILE A 179 14.08 -6.25 -5.80
N GLY A 180 15.17 -6.19 -6.57
CA GLY A 180 15.79 -7.37 -7.16
C GLY A 180 16.19 -8.42 -6.13
N ARG A 181 16.66 -8.02 -4.94
CA ARG A 181 16.98 -8.95 -3.84
C ARG A 181 15.72 -9.66 -3.32
N LEU A 182 14.63 -8.91 -3.18
CA LEU A 182 13.35 -9.48 -2.76
C LEU A 182 12.82 -10.45 -3.80
N ILE A 183 12.81 -10.09 -5.09
CA ILE A 183 12.39 -10.97 -6.20
C ILE A 183 13.20 -12.26 -6.18
N ASN A 184 14.54 -12.18 -6.06
CA ASN A 184 15.38 -13.36 -6.00
C ASN A 184 15.07 -14.27 -4.81
N SER A 185 14.72 -13.72 -3.65
CA SER A 185 14.34 -14.50 -2.47
C SER A 185 13.00 -15.24 -2.64
N LEU A 186 12.20 -14.82 -3.61
CA LEU A 186 10.87 -15.37 -3.91
C LEU A 186 10.88 -16.34 -5.11
N THR A 187 12.03 -16.54 -5.75
CA THR A 187 12.18 -17.44 -6.90
C THR A 187 11.72 -18.86 -6.54
N GLY A 188 10.84 -19.43 -7.36
CA GLY A 188 10.25 -20.76 -7.15
C GLY A 188 9.11 -20.78 -6.11
N ARG A 189 8.82 -19.69 -5.45
CA ARG A 189 7.77 -19.59 -4.43
C ARG A 189 6.39 -19.25 -5.02
N TYR A 190 6.38 -18.55 -6.15
CA TYR A 190 5.16 -18.16 -6.85
C TYR A 190 5.20 -18.56 -8.31
N ASN A 191 4.03 -18.95 -8.82
CA ASN A 191 3.79 -19.15 -10.24
C ASN A 191 2.86 -18.04 -10.73
N PHE A 192 3.34 -17.23 -11.68
CA PHE A 192 2.53 -16.19 -12.31
C PHE A 192 1.74 -16.81 -13.46
N VAL A 193 0.43 -16.91 -13.32
CA VAL A 193 -0.44 -17.59 -14.29
C VAL A 193 -0.81 -16.68 -15.46
N GLU A 194 -0.93 -15.36 -15.22
CA GLU A 194 -1.12 -14.34 -16.27
C GLU A 194 -0.27 -13.12 -15.95
N LEU A 195 0.63 -12.77 -16.87
CA LEU A 195 1.38 -11.53 -16.83
C LEU A 195 0.93 -10.65 -18.01
N ALA A 196 0.01 -9.73 -17.80
CA ALA A 196 -0.31 -8.69 -18.77
C ALA A 196 0.73 -7.55 -18.66
N VAL A 197 1.74 -7.59 -19.51
CA VAL A 197 2.69 -6.47 -19.66
C VAL A 197 2.12 -5.51 -20.69
N ARG A 198 1.73 -4.31 -20.26
CA ARG A 198 1.41 -3.20 -21.14
C ARG A 198 2.60 -2.26 -21.20
N THR A 199 3.18 -2.07 -22.38
CA THR A 199 4.15 -1.01 -22.61
C THR A 199 3.44 0.35 -22.56
N LEU A 200 3.89 1.22 -21.68
CA LEU A 200 3.45 2.63 -21.62
C LEU A 200 4.18 3.47 -22.70
N VAL A 201 4.28 2.96 -23.92
CA VAL A 201 4.74 3.78 -25.06
C VAL A 201 3.56 4.64 -25.45
N GLY A 202 3.73 5.96 -25.34
CA GLY A 202 2.71 6.93 -25.73
C GLY A 202 2.22 6.64 -27.15
N THR A 203 0.90 6.58 -27.31
CA THR A 203 0.26 6.63 -28.63
C THR A 203 0.69 7.91 -29.31
N ALA A 204 1.63 7.81 -30.23
CA ALA A 204 1.85 8.86 -31.21
C ALA A 204 0.51 9.10 -31.89
N GLN A 205 -0.03 10.30 -31.74
CA GLN A 205 -1.18 10.74 -32.53
C GLN A 205 -0.80 10.56 -34.02
N GLU A 206 -1.51 9.66 -34.68
CA GLU A 206 -1.56 9.69 -36.16
C GLU A 206 -2.17 11.01 -36.56
N VAL A 207 -1.32 11.94 -36.98
CA VAL A 207 -1.72 13.09 -37.69
C VAL A 207 -2.15 12.61 -39.09
N SER A 208 -3.43 12.29 -39.23
CA SER A 208 -4.04 12.09 -40.56
C SER A 208 -4.01 13.43 -41.32
N GLY A 209 -2.98 13.57 -42.14
CA GLY A 209 -2.94 14.58 -43.15
C GLY A 209 -3.95 14.23 -44.25
N ALA A 210 -5.11 14.85 -44.22
CA ALA A 210 -5.98 14.90 -45.36
C ALA A 210 -5.42 15.91 -46.36
N HIS A 211 -4.92 15.42 -47.47
CA HIS A 211 -4.68 16.24 -48.68
C HIS A 211 -5.56 15.75 -49.80
N ALA A 212 -6.16 16.77 -50.46
CA ALA A 212 -6.87 16.92 -51.72
C ALA A 212 -8.36 16.72 -51.68
#